data_d4844c0b3a90cdb386178907a1f8af2e
#
_entry.id   d4844c0b3a90cdb386178907a1f8af2e
#
_cell.length_a   1.000
_cell.length_b   1.000
_cell.length_c   1.000
_cell.angle_alpha   90.00
_cell.angle_beta   90.00
_cell.angle_gamma   90.00
#
_symmetry.space_group_name_H-M   'P 1'
#
loop_
_entity.id
_entity.type
_entity.pdbx_description
1 polymer ?
#
loop_
_entity_poly.entity_id
_entity_poly.type
_entity_poly.pdbx_seq_one_letter_code
_entity_poly.pdbx_strand_id
1 'polypeptide(L)'
;MNAAPRVLAVIDDLLSAAAPGERGALWHLAEPGRELDANLVRLPPGAEVGEHQEDVLDVLLVVLEGAGRLTAGGQVLDLAPGAVLWLPRTSRRALAAGPDGLAYLTVHRRRPGLAIKPPSGAYEGGEGPCMLDRVCPECGKLSQDPAPVFCSRCGERFPER
;
A
#
# COMPACT_ATOMS: atom_id res chain seq x y z
N MET A 1 -16.82 5.61 21.96
CA MET A 1 -17.08 4.16 22.16
C MET A 1 -15.79 3.42 21.80
N ASN A 2 -15.28 2.63 22.71
CA ASN A 2 -14.14 1.78 22.39
C ASN A 2 -14.63 0.63 21.50
N ALA A 3 -14.05 0.47 20.32
CA ALA A 3 -14.32 -0.68 19.48
C ALA A 3 -13.82 -1.96 20.20
N ALA A 4 -14.66 -2.99 20.22
CA ALA A 4 -14.26 -4.28 20.80
C ALA A 4 -13.23 -4.99 19.89
N PRO A 5 -12.29 -5.74 20.47
CA PRO A 5 -11.38 -6.56 19.68
C PRO A 5 -12.15 -7.56 18.82
N ARG A 6 -11.75 -7.70 17.54
CA ARG A 6 -12.36 -8.64 16.61
C ARG A 6 -11.35 -9.10 15.56
N VAL A 7 -11.60 -10.25 14.96
CA VAL A 7 -10.88 -10.69 13.76
C VAL A 7 -11.39 -9.89 12.58
N LEU A 8 -10.49 -9.21 11.86
CA LEU A 8 -10.82 -8.40 10.70
C LEU A 8 -10.76 -9.19 9.39
N ALA A 9 -9.84 -10.13 9.31
CA ALA A 9 -9.64 -11.00 8.16
C ALA A 9 -8.81 -12.22 8.56
N VAL A 10 -8.91 -13.27 7.76
CA VAL A 10 -8.02 -14.44 7.82
C VAL A 10 -7.17 -14.41 6.56
N ILE A 11 -5.87 -14.35 6.72
CA ILE A 11 -4.91 -14.15 5.61
C ILE A 11 -5.02 -15.29 4.59
N ASP A 12 -5.06 -16.53 5.07
CA ASP A 12 -5.16 -17.71 4.21
C ASP A 12 -6.43 -17.69 3.33
N ASP A 13 -7.55 -17.23 3.89
CA ASP A 13 -8.79 -17.08 3.13
C ASP A 13 -8.66 -16.02 2.04
N LEU A 14 -8.03 -14.89 2.34
CA LEU A 14 -7.81 -13.81 1.38
C LEU A 14 -6.87 -14.24 0.25
N LEU A 15 -5.79 -14.95 0.57
CA LEU A 15 -4.84 -15.46 -0.42
C LEU A 15 -5.47 -16.54 -1.31
N SER A 16 -6.30 -17.42 -0.73
CA SER A 16 -7.00 -18.48 -1.45
C SER A 16 -8.09 -17.92 -2.38
N ALA A 17 -8.74 -16.83 -2.00
CA ALA A 17 -9.79 -16.18 -2.79
C ALA A 17 -9.25 -15.30 -3.92
N ALA A 18 -7.97 -14.94 -3.88
CA ALA A 18 -7.35 -14.07 -4.87
C ALA A 18 -7.33 -14.73 -6.25
N ALA A 19 -7.71 -13.97 -7.28
CA ALA A 19 -7.69 -14.46 -8.64
C ALA A 19 -6.26 -14.75 -9.13
N PRO A 20 -6.07 -15.73 -10.03
CA PRO A 20 -4.79 -15.95 -10.67
C PRO A 20 -4.28 -14.66 -11.35
N GLY A 21 -3.06 -14.25 -11.03
CA GLY A 21 -2.45 -13.03 -11.58
C GLY A 21 -2.92 -11.72 -10.94
N GLU A 22 -3.78 -11.76 -9.93
CA GLU A 22 -4.16 -10.57 -9.15
C GLU A 22 -2.93 -9.92 -8.51
N ARG A 23 -2.82 -8.61 -8.67
CA ARG A 23 -1.67 -7.82 -8.22
C ARG A 23 -2.12 -6.66 -7.34
N GLY A 24 -1.36 -6.37 -6.31
CA GLY A 24 -1.57 -5.23 -5.44
C GLY A 24 -2.17 -5.62 -4.09
N ALA A 25 -2.83 -4.67 -3.44
CA ALA A 25 -3.41 -4.88 -2.12
C ALA A 25 -4.68 -5.74 -2.23
N LEU A 26 -4.64 -6.92 -1.65
CA LEU A 26 -5.80 -7.81 -1.50
C LEU A 26 -6.69 -7.37 -0.34
N TRP A 27 -6.10 -6.76 0.67
CA TRP A 27 -6.79 -6.27 1.85
C TRP A 27 -6.00 -5.11 2.46
N HIS A 28 -6.70 -4.20 3.08
CA HIS A 28 -6.12 -3.13 3.88
C HIS A 28 -6.92 -2.91 5.17
N LEU A 29 -6.22 -2.43 6.20
CA LEU A 29 -6.84 -2.05 7.45
C LEU A 29 -7.66 -0.77 7.27
N ALA A 30 -8.98 -0.86 7.46
CA ALA A 30 -9.94 0.23 7.21
C ALA A 30 -10.65 0.73 8.48
N GLU A 31 -10.15 0.38 9.68
CA GLU A 31 -10.80 0.72 10.94
C GLU A 31 -10.81 2.25 11.17
N PRO A 32 -11.97 2.83 11.49
CA PRO A 32 -12.05 4.23 11.87
C PRO A 32 -11.20 4.53 13.11
N GLY A 33 -10.49 5.64 13.09
CA GLY A 33 -9.66 6.08 14.23
C GLY A 33 -8.38 5.27 14.47
N ARG A 34 -8.02 4.37 13.55
CA ARG A 34 -6.79 3.59 13.64
C ARG A 34 -5.54 4.46 13.62
N GLU A 35 -4.50 4.03 14.31
CA GLU A 35 -3.18 4.67 14.31
C GLU A 35 -2.18 3.96 13.39
N LEU A 36 -2.55 2.75 12.94
CA LEU A 36 -1.75 1.93 12.04
C LEU A 36 -2.47 1.75 10.70
N ASP A 37 -1.68 1.63 9.65
CA ASP A 37 -2.10 1.08 8.37
C ASP A 37 -1.45 -0.28 8.17
N ALA A 38 -2.20 -1.22 7.62
CA ALA A 38 -1.72 -2.52 7.24
C ALA A 38 -2.29 -2.91 5.88
N ASN A 39 -1.46 -3.53 5.03
CA ASN A 39 -1.86 -3.96 3.71
C ASN A 39 -1.36 -5.37 3.44
N LEU A 40 -2.24 -6.25 3.01
CA LEU A 40 -1.87 -7.52 2.41
C LEU A 40 -1.66 -7.32 0.93
N VAL A 41 -0.45 -7.54 0.45
CA VAL A 41 -0.07 -7.29 -0.94
C VAL A 41 0.33 -8.60 -1.61
N ARG A 42 -0.10 -8.77 -2.85
CA ARG A 42 0.31 -9.87 -3.72
C ARG A 42 1.02 -9.36 -4.96
N LEU A 43 2.14 -9.98 -5.28
CA LEU A 43 2.86 -9.85 -6.53
C LEU A 43 2.79 -11.19 -7.26
N PRO A 44 2.26 -11.23 -8.49
CA PRO A 44 2.29 -12.45 -9.30
C PRO A 44 3.72 -12.86 -9.65
N PRO A 45 3.92 -14.10 -10.14
CA PRO A 45 5.23 -14.58 -10.53
C PRO A 45 6.01 -13.61 -11.41
N GLY A 46 7.25 -13.31 -11.04
CA GLY A 46 8.13 -12.41 -11.78
C GLY A 46 7.76 -10.92 -11.74
N ALA A 47 6.72 -10.53 -11.01
CA ALA A 47 6.34 -9.14 -10.89
C ALA A 47 7.32 -8.37 -10.00
N GLU A 48 7.49 -7.10 -10.31
CA GLU A 48 8.41 -6.22 -9.61
C GLU A 48 7.72 -4.95 -9.11
N VAL A 49 8.18 -4.46 -7.98
CA VAL A 49 7.97 -3.10 -7.52
C VAL A 49 9.28 -2.35 -7.72
N GLY A 50 9.27 -1.40 -8.64
CA GLY A 50 10.44 -0.62 -8.99
C GLY A 50 11.06 0.13 -7.81
N GLU A 51 12.29 0.55 -7.96
CA GLU A 51 12.98 1.30 -6.92
C GLU A 51 12.21 2.57 -6.54
N HIS A 52 11.96 2.72 -5.27
CA HIS A 52 11.30 3.86 -4.69
C HIS A 52 11.85 4.16 -3.30
N GLN A 53 11.61 5.36 -2.82
CA GLN A 53 11.98 5.81 -1.49
C GLN A 53 10.72 6.19 -0.71
N GLU A 54 10.65 5.76 0.54
CA GLU A 54 9.63 6.19 1.48
C GLU A 54 10.28 7.14 2.49
N ASP A 55 9.88 8.40 2.47
CA ASP A 55 10.57 9.45 3.23
C ASP A 55 10.01 9.68 4.63
N VAL A 56 8.81 9.18 4.90
CA VAL A 56 8.05 9.55 6.10
C VAL A 56 7.89 8.40 7.08
N LEU A 57 7.75 7.17 6.58
CA LEU A 57 7.33 6.02 7.37
C LEU A 57 8.37 4.92 7.40
N ASP A 58 8.60 4.40 8.59
CA ASP A 58 9.19 3.08 8.77
C ASP A 58 8.11 2.04 8.47
N VAL A 59 8.48 0.96 7.81
CA VAL A 59 7.56 -0.10 7.40
C VAL A 59 8.07 -1.44 7.91
N LEU A 60 7.21 -2.15 8.64
CA LEU A 60 7.39 -3.57 8.93
C LEU A 60 6.82 -4.37 7.76
N LEU A 61 7.60 -5.28 7.20
CA LEU A 61 7.16 -6.21 6.15
C LEU A 61 7.28 -7.63 6.64
N VAL A 62 6.21 -8.41 6.49
CA VAL A 62 6.16 -9.83 6.84
C VAL A 62 5.84 -10.65 5.60
N VAL A 63 6.72 -11.55 5.23
CA VAL A 63 6.51 -12.46 4.09
C VAL A 63 5.59 -13.60 4.51
N LEU A 64 4.52 -13.84 3.76
CA LEU A 64 3.48 -14.82 4.05
C LEU A 64 3.57 -16.03 3.12
N GLU A 65 3.66 -15.80 1.82
CA GLU A 65 3.73 -16.86 0.81
C GLU A 65 4.73 -16.52 -0.29
N GLY A 66 5.19 -17.54 -1.00
CA GLY A 66 6.07 -17.41 -2.14
C GLY A 66 7.50 -17.06 -1.76
N ALA A 67 8.22 -16.50 -2.70
CA ALA A 67 9.61 -16.10 -2.53
C ALA A 67 9.90 -14.85 -3.36
N GLY A 68 10.98 -14.16 -3.05
CA GLY A 68 11.37 -12.98 -3.80
C GLY A 68 12.69 -12.40 -3.30
N ARG A 69 12.99 -11.21 -3.76
CA ARG A 69 14.16 -10.44 -3.34
C ARG A 69 13.80 -8.99 -3.06
N LEU A 70 14.35 -8.48 -2.00
CA LEU A 70 14.34 -7.05 -1.68
C LEU A 70 15.74 -6.50 -1.92
N THR A 71 15.86 -5.46 -2.72
CA THR A 71 17.09 -4.68 -2.86
C THR A 71 16.94 -3.39 -2.07
N ALA A 72 17.82 -3.15 -1.12
CA ALA A 72 17.81 -1.93 -0.31
C ALA A 72 19.23 -1.56 0.13
N GLY A 73 19.62 -0.30 0.00
CA GLY A 73 20.93 0.19 0.45
C GLY A 73 22.12 -0.54 -0.17
N GLY A 74 22.01 -1.02 -1.41
CA GLY A 74 23.03 -1.81 -2.09
C GLY A 74 23.11 -3.28 -1.65
N GLN A 75 22.22 -3.73 -0.77
CA GLN A 75 22.11 -5.12 -0.35
C GLN A 75 20.93 -5.80 -1.04
N VAL A 76 21.07 -7.09 -1.30
CA VAL A 76 20.01 -7.95 -1.78
C VAL A 76 19.66 -8.93 -0.66
N LEU A 77 18.40 -8.93 -0.26
CA LEU A 77 17.86 -9.81 0.78
C LEU A 77 16.90 -10.81 0.14
N ASP A 78 17.14 -12.08 0.34
CA ASP A 78 16.21 -13.12 -0.09
C ASP A 78 14.99 -13.16 0.85
N LEU A 79 13.81 -13.24 0.26
CA LEU A 79 12.53 -13.26 0.94
C LEU A 79 11.93 -14.67 0.91
N ALA A 80 11.60 -15.19 2.08
CA ALA A 80 10.93 -16.48 2.25
C ALA A 80 9.80 -16.35 3.29
N PRO A 81 8.80 -17.23 3.27
CA PRO A 81 7.69 -17.20 4.21
C PRO A 81 8.17 -17.18 5.68
N GLY A 82 7.57 -16.30 6.48
CA GLY A 82 7.96 -16.10 7.88
C GLY A 82 9.06 -15.06 8.09
N ALA A 83 9.69 -14.54 7.04
CA ALA A 83 10.67 -13.46 7.18
C ALA A 83 9.97 -12.16 7.60
N VAL A 84 10.57 -11.49 8.58
CA VAL A 84 10.15 -10.18 9.07
C VAL A 84 11.26 -9.18 8.79
N LEU A 85 10.94 -8.11 8.08
CA LEU A 85 11.89 -7.07 7.67
C LEU A 85 11.46 -5.73 8.20
N TRP A 86 12.43 -4.96 8.64
CA TRP A 86 12.24 -3.55 8.90
C TRP A 86 12.82 -2.71 7.76
N LEU A 87 11.98 -1.89 7.17
CA LEU A 87 12.33 -0.97 6.10
C LEU A 87 12.29 0.45 6.66
N PRO A 88 13.43 1.02 7.04
CA PRO A 88 13.45 2.37 7.60
C PRO A 88 13.04 3.41 6.56
N ARG A 89 12.43 4.51 7.03
CA ARG A 89 12.20 5.69 6.19
C ARG A 89 13.51 6.14 5.54
N THR A 90 13.41 6.81 4.41
CA THR A 90 14.53 7.27 3.58
C THR A 90 15.31 6.15 2.87
N SER A 91 15.05 4.88 3.16
CA SER A 91 15.68 3.79 2.42
C SER A 91 15.11 3.69 1.00
N ARG A 92 16.00 3.61 0.02
CA ARG A 92 15.64 3.22 -1.35
C ARG A 92 15.54 1.72 -1.43
N ARG A 93 14.46 1.25 -2.03
CA ARG A 93 14.17 -0.18 -2.08
C ARG A 93 13.39 -0.58 -3.32
N ALA A 94 13.65 -1.79 -3.78
CA ALA A 94 12.92 -2.45 -4.86
C ALA A 94 12.58 -3.88 -4.42
N LEU A 95 11.47 -4.40 -4.91
CA LEU A 95 11.01 -5.76 -4.64
C LEU A 95 10.84 -6.51 -5.95
N ALA A 96 11.26 -7.78 -5.98
CA ALA A 96 11.02 -8.67 -7.09
C ALA A 96 10.44 -9.99 -6.56
N ALA A 97 9.29 -10.39 -7.09
CA ALA A 97 8.71 -11.70 -6.82
C ALA A 97 9.45 -12.80 -7.57
N GLY A 98 9.58 -13.95 -6.93
CA GLY A 98 10.13 -15.16 -7.55
C GLY A 98 9.13 -15.85 -8.48
N PRO A 99 9.47 -17.09 -8.94
CA PRO A 99 8.67 -17.82 -9.92
C PRO A 99 7.29 -18.25 -9.40
N ASP A 100 7.12 -18.31 -8.07
CA ASP A 100 5.85 -18.67 -7.44
C ASP A 100 5.05 -17.44 -6.95
N GLY A 101 5.53 -16.24 -7.27
CA GLY A 101 4.96 -15.00 -6.74
C GLY A 101 5.43 -14.70 -5.32
N LEU A 102 4.87 -13.65 -4.75
CA LEU A 102 5.18 -13.19 -3.39
C LEU A 102 3.94 -12.56 -2.77
N ALA A 103 3.57 -13.00 -1.57
CA ALA A 103 2.57 -12.34 -0.75
C ALA A 103 3.18 -11.88 0.57
N TYR A 104 2.89 -10.66 0.96
CA TYR A 104 3.44 -10.05 2.16
C TYR A 104 2.46 -9.07 2.81
N LEU A 105 2.60 -8.92 4.11
CA LEU A 105 1.89 -7.91 4.89
C LEU A 105 2.84 -6.74 5.16
N THR A 106 2.39 -5.53 4.94
CA THR A 106 3.07 -4.33 5.41
C THR A 106 2.29 -3.69 6.54
N VAL A 107 3.00 -3.22 7.56
CA VAL A 107 2.44 -2.47 8.68
C VAL A 107 3.28 -1.22 8.90
N HIS A 108 2.62 -0.09 9.04
CA HIS A 108 3.27 1.19 9.33
C HIS A 108 2.32 2.11 10.10
N ARG A 109 2.86 3.18 10.66
CA ARG A 109 2.03 4.22 11.25
C ARG A 109 1.13 4.82 10.18
N ARG A 110 -0.12 5.11 10.54
CA ARG A 110 -1.05 5.76 9.63
C ARG A 110 -0.45 7.06 9.09
N ARG A 111 -0.54 7.24 7.78
CA ARG A 111 -0.17 8.50 7.15
C ARG A 111 -1.16 9.56 7.59
N PRO A 112 -0.70 10.76 7.98
CA PRO A 112 -1.60 11.89 8.14
C PRO A 112 -2.32 12.09 6.80
N GLY A 113 -3.64 12.01 6.80
CA GLY A 113 -4.44 12.40 5.64
C GLY A 113 -4.11 13.85 5.28
N LEU A 114 -4.15 14.21 4.02
CA LEU A 114 -4.13 15.60 3.63
C LEU A 114 -5.40 16.24 4.21
N ALA A 115 -5.26 16.93 5.34
CA ALA A 115 -6.27 17.86 5.79
C ALA A 115 -6.28 19.03 4.80
N ILE A 116 -6.97 18.86 3.70
CA ILE A 116 -7.35 20.01 2.86
C ILE A 116 -8.39 20.74 3.69
N LYS A 117 -7.95 21.72 4.49
CA LYS A 117 -8.86 22.77 4.93
C LYS A 117 -9.36 23.42 3.64
N PRO A 118 -10.67 23.40 3.35
CA PRO A 118 -11.17 24.20 2.25
C PRO A 118 -10.72 25.62 2.54
N PRO A 119 -10.13 26.34 1.57
CA PRO A 119 -9.84 27.74 1.76
C PRO A 119 -11.17 28.42 2.11
N SER A 120 -11.21 29.10 3.25
CA SER A 120 -12.30 29.98 3.61
C SER A 120 -12.25 31.19 2.66
N GLY A 121 -12.89 31.06 1.53
CA GLY A 121 -12.95 32.08 0.48
C GLY A 121 -13.48 31.48 -0.79
N ALA A 122 -14.68 31.87 -1.17
CA ALA A 122 -15.28 31.51 -2.44
C ALA A 122 -14.33 31.92 -3.60
N TYR A 123 -13.79 30.94 -4.30
CA TYR A 123 -13.27 31.18 -5.66
C TYR A 123 -14.45 31.07 -6.61
N GLU A 124 -15.00 32.23 -6.96
CA GLU A 124 -15.82 32.35 -8.15
C GLU A 124 -14.91 32.28 -9.37
N GLY A 125 -15.12 31.27 -10.22
CA GLY A 125 -14.60 31.23 -11.58
C GLY A 125 -13.17 30.73 -11.73
N GLY A 126 -13.02 29.44 -11.84
CA GLY A 126 -11.84 28.76 -12.34
C GLY A 126 -12.22 27.32 -12.68
N GLU A 127 -11.86 26.87 -13.88
CA GLU A 127 -11.98 25.46 -14.24
C GLU A 127 -11.30 24.62 -13.15
N GLY A 128 -12.08 23.76 -12.51
CA GLY A 128 -11.55 22.85 -11.47
C GLY A 128 -10.44 21.99 -12.07
N PRO A 129 -9.35 21.73 -11.34
CA PRO A 129 -8.29 20.89 -11.85
C PRO A 129 -8.86 19.48 -12.14
N CYS A 130 -8.82 19.06 -13.37
CA CYS A 130 -9.28 17.78 -13.90
C CYS A 130 -8.51 16.57 -13.32
N MET A 131 -7.80 16.71 -12.20
CA MET A 131 -6.92 15.69 -11.63
C MET A 131 -7.29 15.25 -10.21
N LEU A 132 -8.32 15.82 -9.61
CA LEU A 132 -8.71 15.47 -8.23
C LEU A 132 -9.16 14.02 -8.09
N ASP A 133 -9.72 13.44 -9.13
CA ASP A 133 -10.12 12.05 -9.22
C ASP A 133 -8.95 11.06 -9.29
N ARG A 134 -7.74 11.57 -9.47
CA ARG A 134 -6.48 10.81 -9.49
C ARG A 134 -5.63 11.02 -8.24
N VAL A 135 -6.06 11.87 -7.33
CA VAL A 135 -5.40 12.08 -6.03
C VAL A 135 -5.97 11.09 -5.03
N CYS A 136 -5.10 10.28 -4.43
CA CYS A 136 -5.52 9.33 -3.41
C CYS A 136 -6.14 10.06 -2.21
N PRO A 137 -7.37 9.73 -1.81
CA PRO A 137 -8.04 10.41 -0.72
C PRO A 137 -7.36 10.16 0.63
N GLU A 138 -6.63 9.07 0.78
CA GLU A 138 -5.99 8.71 2.04
C GLU A 138 -4.58 9.31 2.19
N CYS A 139 -3.73 9.23 1.18
CA CYS A 139 -2.32 9.66 1.28
C CYS A 139 -1.96 10.83 0.39
N GLY A 140 -2.89 11.37 -0.40
CA GLY A 140 -2.68 12.51 -1.28
C GLY A 140 -1.76 12.28 -2.48
N LYS A 141 -1.35 11.04 -2.75
CA LYS A 141 -0.52 10.75 -3.92
C LYS A 141 -1.32 10.90 -5.20
N LEU A 142 -0.79 11.70 -6.14
CA LEU A 142 -1.30 11.73 -7.50
C LEU A 142 -0.93 10.44 -8.23
N SER A 143 -1.92 9.74 -8.77
CA SER A 143 -1.70 8.56 -9.61
C SER A 143 -1.20 8.94 -10.99
N GLN A 144 -0.26 8.17 -11.50
CA GLN A 144 0.19 8.25 -12.90
C GLN A 144 -0.82 7.60 -13.86
N ASP A 145 -1.65 6.69 -13.33
CA ASP A 145 -2.72 6.04 -14.07
C ASP A 145 -3.87 7.04 -14.27
N PRO A 146 -4.39 7.21 -15.48
CA PRO A 146 -5.53 8.07 -15.76
C PRO A 146 -6.86 7.56 -15.15
N ALA A 147 -6.95 6.28 -14.82
CA ALA A 147 -8.11 5.64 -14.19
C ALA A 147 -7.68 4.71 -13.05
N PRO A 148 -7.10 5.23 -11.97
CA PRO A 148 -6.57 4.39 -10.91
C PRO A 148 -7.70 3.71 -10.14
N VAL A 149 -7.54 2.43 -9.88
CA VAL A 149 -8.44 1.65 -9.01
C VAL A 149 -7.91 1.64 -7.57
N PHE A 150 -6.60 1.54 -7.42
CA PHE A 150 -5.92 1.53 -6.12
C PHE A 150 -4.71 2.47 -6.12
N CYS A 151 -4.45 3.06 -4.98
CA CYS A 151 -3.26 3.88 -4.79
C CYS A 151 -2.00 3.00 -4.73
N SER A 152 -1.04 3.27 -5.60
CA SER A 152 0.24 2.54 -5.62
C SER A 152 1.13 2.81 -4.39
N ARG A 153 0.76 3.78 -3.54
CA ARG A 153 1.51 4.15 -2.34
C ARG A 153 0.95 3.55 -1.07
N CYS A 154 -0.37 3.62 -0.86
CA CYS A 154 -1.01 3.18 0.39
C CYS A 154 -2.01 2.04 0.20
N GLY A 155 -2.29 1.62 -1.05
CA GLY A 155 -3.25 0.57 -1.34
C GLY A 155 -4.72 1.02 -1.25
N GLU A 156 -5.00 2.28 -0.87
CA GLU A 156 -6.37 2.78 -0.79
C GLU A 156 -7.08 2.70 -2.14
N ARG A 157 -8.35 2.30 -2.12
CA ARG A 157 -9.19 2.25 -3.31
C ARG A 157 -9.66 3.65 -3.68
N PHE A 158 -9.54 3.99 -4.94
CA PHE A 158 -10.15 5.21 -5.44
C PHE A 158 -11.68 5.09 -5.48
N PRO A 159 -12.42 6.18 -5.21
CA PRO A 159 -13.87 6.18 -5.31
C PRO A 159 -14.33 5.76 -6.71
N GLU A 160 -15.41 5.01 -6.79
CA GLU A 160 -16.06 4.69 -8.06
C GLU A 160 -16.62 5.97 -8.68
N ARG A 161 -16.43 6.13 -9.99
CA ARG A 161 -16.95 7.27 -10.76
C ARG A 161 -18.41 7.11 -11.07
#